data_a0dbb7d5a13d1b67769adff57fb2d8d8
#
_entry.id   a0dbb7d5a13d1b67769adff57fb2d8d8
#
_cell.length_a   1.000
_cell.length_b   1.000
_cell.length_c   1.000
_cell.angle_alpha   90.00
_cell.angle_beta   90.00
_cell.angle_gamma   90.00
#
_symmetry.space_group_name_H-M   'P 1'
#
loop_
_entity.id
_entity.type
_entity.pdbx_description
1 polymer ?
#
loop_
_entity_poly.entity_id
_entity_poly.type
_entity_poly.pdbx_seq_one_letter_code
_entity_poly.pdbx_strand_id
1 'polypeptide(L)'
;MSKFIAKIVVVPFVLLAGCASDFDELKDWVKQTEKNAPRKIEALPEVKQFEPFAYEGFDLPDPFKPRKLAVNQNSKGIKPDFDRRKEPLESFPLEALKMVGSLTQNGVVYGLVRADKTVYRVKAGNHMGQNFGKIIEVTEAQIKLKEIVQDTAGDWSERQSDLPLLEEGVKK
;
A
#
# COMPACT_ATOMS: atom_id res chain seq x y z
N MET A 1 -5.49 -85.99 -24.78
CA MET A 1 -5.33 -84.88 -23.78
C MET A 1 -4.02 -84.16 -23.90
N SER A 2 -2.92 -84.76 -24.33
CA SER A 2 -1.58 -84.09 -24.46
C SER A 2 -1.52 -82.92 -25.46
N LYS A 3 -2.21 -83.03 -26.62
CA LYS A 3 -2.17 -81.98 -27.67
C LYS A 3 -2.97 -80.71 -27.33
N PHE A 4 -3.90 -80.80 -26.36
CA PHE A 4 -4.68 -79.61 -25.89
C PHE A 4 -3.91 -78.79 -24.87
N ILE A 5 -3.12 -79.41 -24.02
CA ILE A 5 -2.30 -78.79 -23.00
C ILE A 5 -1.17 -78.01 -23.68
N ALA A 6 -0.57 -78.51 -24.74
CA ALA A 6 0.47 -77.83 -25.51
C ALA A 6 -0.02 -76.52 -26.16
N LYS A 7 -1.28 -76.46 -26.63
CA LYS A 7 -1.87 -75.27 -27.21
C LYS A 7 -2.20 -74.17 -26.17
N ILE A 8 -2.59 -74.56 -24.95
CA ILE A 8 -2.91 -73.66 -23.86
C ILE A 8 -1.66 -72.96 -23.29
N VAL A 9 -0.49 -73.63 -23.34
CA VAL A 9 0.77 -73.05 -22.84
C VAL A 9 1.46 -72.16 -23.89
N VAL A 10 1.30 -72.45 -25.18
CA VAL A 10 1.95 -71.67 -26.25
C VAL A 10 1.28 -70.32 -26.50
N VAL A 11 -0.04 -70.23 -26.31
CA VAL A 11 -0.78 -68.94 -26.56
C VAL A 11 -0.38 -67.80 -25.60
N PRO A 12 -0.27 -68.02 -24.27
CA PRO A 12 0.17 -66.95 -23.39
C PRO A 12 1.67 -66.55 -23.55
N PHE A 13 2.50 -67.49 -24.04
CA PHE A 13 3.92 -67.21 -24.24
C PHE A 13 4.17 -66.35 -25.47
N VAL A 14 3.33 -66.40 -26.49
CA VAL A 14 3.43 -65.53 -27.67
C VAL A 14 2.95 -64.10 -27.34
N LEU A 15 2.04 -63.93 -26.36
CA LEU A 15 1.55 -62.59 -25.94
C LEU A 15 2.56 -61.78 -25.08
N LEU A 16 3.54 -62.46 -24.49
CA LEU A 16 4.59 -61.83 -23.69
C LEU A 16 5.77 -61.29 -24.54
N ALA A 17 5.90 -61.69 -25.80
CA ALA A 17 6.98 -61.23 -26.65
C ALA A 17 6.73 -59.84 -27.32
N GLY A 18 5.53 -59.29 -27.16
CA GLY A 18 5.13 -58.05 -27.84
C GLY A 18 5.57 -56.74 -27.17
N CYS A 19 6.13 -56.75 -25.95
CA CYS A 19 6.44 -55.50 -25.22
C CYS A 19 7.91 -55.10 -25.25
N ALA A 20 8.75 -55.69 -26.07
CA ALA A 20 10.20 -55.41 -26.05
C ALA A 20 10.66 -54.37 -27.10
N SER A 21 9.76 -53.94 -28.01
CA SER A 21 10.16 -53.08 -29.15
C SER A 21 10.12 -51.58 -28.92
N ASP A 22 9.33 -51.12 -27.92
CA ASP A 22 9.16 -49.66 -27.71
C ASP A 22 10.37 -48.98 -27.05
N PHE A 23 11.20 -49.71 -26.34
CA PHE A 23 12.37 -49.14 -25.66
C PHE A 23 13.57 -48.85 -26.56
N ASP A 24 13.69 -49.57 -27.67
CA ASP A 24 14.83 -49.36 -28.58
C ASP A 24 14.63 -48.14 -29.46
N GLU A 25 13.40 -47.84 -29.85
CA GLU A 25 13.04 -46.63 -30.58
C GLU A 25 13.29 -45.37 -29.70
N LEU A 26 12.94 -45.44 -28.43
CA LEU A 26 13.22 -44.35 -27.48
C LEU A 26 14.73 -44.15 -27.28
N LYS A 27 15.51 -45.19 -27.19
CA LYS A 27 16.98 -45.10 -27.07
C LYS A 27 17.61 -44.49 -28.32
N ASP A 28 17.11 -44.84 -29.48
CA ASP A 28 17.61 -44.31 -30.74
C ASP A 28 17.21 -42.82 -30.89
N TRP A 29 15.99 -42.46 -30.47
CA TRP A 29 15.56 -41.07 -30.43
C TRP A 29 16.43 -40.22 -29.48
N VAL A 30 16.70 -40.70 -28.27
CA VAL A 30 17.59 -40.04 -27.31
C VAL A 30 18.97 -39.83 -27.90
N LYS A 31 19.56 -40.90 -28.51
CA LYS A 31 20.89 -40.79 -29.15
C LYS A 31 20.93 -39.82 -30.32
N GLN A 32 19.83 -39.74 -31.11
CA GLN A 32 19.73 -38.77 -32.17
C GLN A 32 19.59 -37.36 -31.63
N THR A 33 18.82 -37.16 -30.57
CA THR A 33 18.63 -35.86 -29.92
C THR A 33 19.92 -35.38 -29.27
N GLU A 34 20.68 -36.25 -28.62
CA GLU A 34 22.00 -35.91 -28.07
C GLU A 34 23.04 -35.55 -29.14
N LYS A 35 23.01 -36.22 -30.31
CA LYS A 35 23.88 -35.88 -31.44
C LYS A 35 23.53 -34.52 -32.07
N ASN A 36 22.25 -34.18 -32.08
CA ASN A 36 21.74 -32.93 -32.66
C ASN A 36 21.69 -31.78 -31.65
N ALA A 37 21.91 -32.06 -30.37
CA ALA A 37 21.96 -31.01 -29.37
C ALA A 37 23.14 -30.07 -29.64
N PRO A 38 22.91 -28.77 -29.68
CA PRO A 38 23.97 -27.79 -29.93
C PRO A 38 24.98 -27.88 -28.77
N ARG A 39 26.16 -28.47 -29.08
CA ARG A 39 27.28 -28.59 -28.13
C ARG A 39 28.01 -27.27 -27.89
N LYS A 40 27.63 -26.22 -28.64
CA LYS A 40 28.26 -24.91 -28.48
C LYS A 40 27.53 -24.15 -27.38
N ILE A 41 28.05 -24.25 -26.18
CA ILE A 41 27.66 -23.35 -25.09
C ILE A 41 28.27 -21.99 -25.47
N GLU A 42 27.40 -21.00 -25.66
CA GLU A 42 27.87 -19.61 -25.83
C GLU A 42 28.70 -19.23 -24.60
N ALA A 43 29.90 -18.71 -24.84
CA ALA A 43 30.72 -18.21 -23.75
C ALA A 43 29.93 -17.09 -23.04
N LEU A 44 29.89 -17.17 -21.71
CA LEU A 44 29.29 -16.10 -20.92
C LEU A 44 29.95 -14.77 -21.30
N PRO A 45 29.20 -13.69 -21.44
CA PRO A 45 29.76 -12.38 -21.68
C PRO A 45 30.76 -12.04 -20.57
N GLU A 46 31.89 -11.44 -20.95
CA GLU A 46 32.88 -11.01 -19.98
C GLU A 46 32.25 -10.08 -18.95
N VAL A 47 32.44 -10.44 -17.68
CA VAL A 47 31.98 -9.61 -16.57
C VAL A 47 32.79 -8.34 -16.59
N LYS A 48 32.20 -7.22 -16.99
CA LYS A 48 32.81 -5.90 -16.84
C LYS A 48 33.00 -5.64 -15.35
N GLN A 49 34.24 -5.55 -14.91
CA GLN A 49 34.51 -5.09 -13.54
C GLN A 49 34.08 -3.65 -13.45
N PHE A 50 33.07 -3.38 -12.60
CA PHE A 50 32.69 -2.01 -12.27
C PHE A 50 33.77 -1.42 -11.39
N GLU A 51 34.28 -0.26 -11.78
CA GLU A 51 35.11 0.53 -10.89
C GLU A 51 34.30 0.90 -9.65
N PRO A 52 34.82 0.65 -8.43
CA PRO A 52 34.10 1.01 -7.23
C PRO A 52 33.87 2.53 -7.22
N PHE A 53 32.64 2.95 -7.17
CA PHE A 53 32.28 4.36 -7.05
C PHE A 53 32.62 4.81 -5.63
N ALA A 54 33.52 5.77 -5.50
CA ALA A 54 33.82 6.38 -4.23
C ALA A 54 32.64 7.24 -3.79
N TYR A 55 32.10 6.97 -2.59
CA TYR A 55 31.06 7.80 -2.01
C TYR A 55 31.67 9.11 -1.51
N GLU A 56 31.36 10.22 -2.18
CA GLU A 56 31.84 11.57 -1.84
C GLU A 56 30.84 12.37 -1.00
N GLY A 57 29.85 11.69 -0.43
CA GLY A 57 28.76 12.33 0.29
C GLY A 57 28.98 12.53 1.79
N PHE A 58 30.21 12.36 2.31
CA PHE A 58 30.47 12.49 3.75
C PHE A 58 30.25 13.91 4.29
N ASP A 59 30.38 14.93 3.45
CA ASP A 59 30.17 16.32 3.81
C ASP A 59 28.72 16.78 3.59
N LEU A 60 27.86 15.91 3.01
CA LEU A 60 26.46 16.21 2.84
C LEU A 60 25.72 16.03 4.17
N PRO A 61 24.74 16.89 4.47
CA PRO A 61 23.93 16.73 5.65
C PRO A 61 23.18 15.40 5.60
N ASP A 62 23.18 14.67 6.71
CA ASP A 62 22.50 13.40 6.89
C ASP A 62 21.02 13.52 6.49
N PRO A 63 20.53 12.76 5.49
CA PRO A 63 19.14 12.83 5.03
C PRO A 63 18.13 12.36 6.09
N PHE A 64 18.59 11.62 7.10
CA PHE A 64 17.73 11.13 8.20
C PHE A 64 17.76 12.03 9.43
N LYS A 65 18.65 13.02 9.49
CA LYS A 65 18.53 14.04 10.52
C LYS A 65 17.41 15.01 10.17
N PRO A 66 16.46 15.25 11.11
CA PRO A 66 15.43 16.24 10.89
C PRO A 66 16.11 17.57 10.55
N ARG A 67 15.95 18.02 9.32
CA ARG A 67 16.37 19.38 8.95
C ARG A 67 15.47 20.30 9.75
N LYS A 68 16.03 21.09 10.64
CA LYS A 68 15.34 22.28 11.11
C LYS A 68 15.11 23.13 9.87
N LEU A 69 13.95 22.94 9.22
CA LEU A 69 13.48 23.89 8.23
C LEU A 69 13.62 25.22 8.93
N ALA A 70 14.39 26.14 8.33
CA ALA A 70 14.64 27.45 8.93
C ALA A 70 13.29 27.93 9.44
N VAL A 71 13.15 28.00 10.76
CA VAL A 71 11.95 28.47 11.41
C VAL A 71 11.66 29.77 10.74
N ASN A 72 10.57 29.85 9.99
CA ASN A 72 10.11 31.06 9.41
C ASN A 72 10.03 32.03 10.60
N GLN A 73 10.98 32.94 10.72
CA GLN A 73 11.07 33.86 11.87
C GLN A 73 9.82 34.75 12.00
N ASN A 74 8.88 34.62 11.05
CA ASN A 74 7.50 35.11 11.12
C ASN A 74 6.51 34.21 11.87
N SER A 75 6.88 33.01 12.29
CA SER A 75 6.08 32.21 13.24
C SER A 75 6.26 32.84 14.64
N LYS A 76 5.81 34.05 14.81
CA LYS A 76 5.55 34.62 16.14
C LYS A 76 4.59 33.65 16.85
N GLY A 77 5.21 32.66 17.53
CA GLY A 77 4.57 31.88 18.59
C GLY A 77 3.15 31.42 18.30
N ILE A 78 2.94 30.64 17.20
CA ILE A 78 1.70 29.87 17.05
C ILE A 78 1.74 28.86 18.21
N LYS A 79 1.06 29.22 19.30
CA LYS A 79 0.85 28.29 20.41
C LYS A 79 -0.65 28.03 20.51
N PRO A 80 -1.07 26.78 20.67
CA PRO A 80 -2.46 26.50 20.94
C PRO A 80 -2.87 27.13 22.27
N ASP A 81 -4.11 27.60 22.33
CA ASP A 81 -4.70 28.09 23.57
C ASP A 81 -5.15 26.87 24.38
N PHE A 82 -4.40 26.57 25.45
CA PHE A 82 -4.69 25.45 26.34
C PHE A 82 -5.78 25.78 27.38
N ASP A 83 -6.04 27.08 27.63
CA ASP A 83 -6.93 27.53 28.72
C ASP A 83 -8.39 27.60 28.27
N ARG A 84 -8.66 27.51 26.95
CA ARG A 84 -10.02 27.52 26.45
C ARG A 84 -10.77 26.23 26.74
N ARG A 85 -12.07 26.33 26.92
CA ARG A 85 -12.93 25.16 27.03
C ARG A 85 -12.92 24.36 25.73
N LYS A 86 -12.58 23.08 25.80
CA LYS A 86 -12.59 22.18 24.66
C LYS A 86 -14.02 21.85 24.22
N GLU A 87 -14.21 21.77 22.91
CA GLU A 87 -15.46 21.30 22.29
C GLU A 87 -15.51 19.77 22.27
N PRO A 88 -16.71 19.14 22.21
CA PRO A 88 -16.83 17.69 22.28
C PRO A 88 -16.04 16.95 21.19
N LEU A 89 -15.93 17.52 19.98
CA LEU A 89 -15.23 16.90 18.86
C LEU A 89 -13.71 16.92 18.97
N GLU A 90 -13.15 17.70 19.89
CA GLU A 90 -11.71 17.71 20.14
C GLU A 90 -11.23 16.52 20.96
N SER A 91 -12.15 15.73 21.51
CA SER A 91 -11.81 14.47 22.20
C SER A 91 -11.50 13.33 21.22
N PHE A 92 -11.84 13.49 19.95
CA PHE A 92 -11.67 12.47 18.92
C PHE A 92 -10.53 12.84 17.99
N PRO A 93 -9.70 11.88 17.55
CA PRO A 93 -8.74 12.13 16.48
C PRO A 93 -9.47 12.44 15.17
N LEU A 94 -8.87 13.27 14.31
CA LEU A 94 -9.52 13.72 13.07
C LEU A 94 -9.92 12.54 12.16
N GLU A 95 -9.12 11.48 12.16
CA GLU A 95 -9.34 10.26 11.37
C GLU A 95 -10.57 9.46 11.82
N ALA A 96 -11.01 9.64 13.06
CA ALA A 96 -12.24 9.02 13.59
C ALA A 96 -13.50 9.83 13.27
N LEU A 97 -13.34 11.07 12.81
CA LEU A 97 -14.43 11.94 12.44
C LEU A 97 -14.80 11.76 10.97
N LYS A 98 -16.09 11.78 10.66
CA LYS A 98 -16.58 11.62 9.29
C LYS A 98 -17.64 12.66 9.00
N MET A 99 -17.46 13.44 7.94
CA MET A 99 -18.51 14.31 7.46
C MET A 99 -19.60 13.46 6.77
N VAL A 100 -20.81 13.53 7.25
CA VAL A 100 -21.93 12.73 6.74
C VAL A 100 -22.97 13.57 5.99
N GLY A 101 -22.79 14.88 5.98
CA GLY A 101 -23.67 15.79 5.25
C GLY A 101 -23.38 17.24 5.58
N SER A 102 -24.14 18.11 4.93
CA SER A 102 -24.18 19.55 5.20
C SER A 102 -25.63 20.03 5.30
N LEU A 103 -25.83 21.14 5.96
CA LEU A 103 -27.12 21.81 5.99
C LEU A 103 -26.93 23.33 6.00
N THR A 104 -27.78 24.05 5.29
CA THR A 104 -27.76 25.52 5.29
C THR A 104 -28.94 26.04 6.08
N GLN A 105 -28.68 26.89 7.07
CA GLN A 105 -29.72 27.55 7.87
C GLN A 105 -29.39 29.04 8.03
N ASN A 106 -30.31 29.89 7.69
CA ASN A 106 -30.17 31.36 7.77
C ASN A 106 -28.88 31.89 7.06
N GLY A 107 -28.55 31.32 5.89
CA GLY A 107 -27.34 31.71 5.14
C GLY A 107 -26.02 31.19 5.69
N VAL A 108 -26.05 30.40 6.76
CA VAL A 108 -24.84 29.75 7.34
C VAL A 108 -24.83 28.28 6.97
N VAL A 109 -23.69 27.83 6.43
CA VAL A 109 -23.47 26.40 6.13
C VAL A 109 -22.93 25.71 7.36
N TYR A 110 -23.57 24.62 7.74
CA TYR A 110 -23.18 23.74 8.82
C TYR A 110 -22.76 22.38 8.25
N GLY A 111 -21.68 21.84 8.77
CA GLY A 111 -21.30 20.45 8.52
C GLY A 111 -21.92 19.51 9.57
N LEU A 112 -22.30 18.35 9.13
CA LEU A 112 -22.73 17.25 10.00
C LEU A 112 -21.58 16.27 10.11
N VAL A 113 -20.99 16.17 11.29
CA VAL A 113 -19.81 15.34 11.57
C VAL A 113 -20.22 14.22 12.51
N ARG A 114 -20.03 12.99 12.08
CA ARG A 114 -20.21 11.80 12.90
C ARG A 114 -18.94 11.47 13.66
N ALA A 115 -19.04 11.42 14.96
CA ALA A 115 -18.06 10.88 15.86
C ALA A 115 -18.67 9.67 16.57
N ASP A 116 -18.10 8.49 16.34
CA ASP A 116 -18.64 7.22 16.81
C ASP A 116 -20.13 7.03 16.40
N LYS A 117 -21.07 7.05 17.31
CA LYS A 117 -22.53 6.88 17.07
C LYS A 117 -23.31 8.20 17.06
N THR A 118 -22.65 9.31 17.34
CA THR A 118 -23.30 10.61 17.49
C THR A 118 -22.94 11.54 16.33
N VAL A 119 -23.93 12.27 15.85
CA VAL A 119 -23.75 13.31 14.81
C VAL A 119 -23.76 14.68 15.47
N TYR A 120 -22.74 15.44 15.20
CA TYR A 120 -22.57 16.81 15.69
C TYR A 120 -22.72 17.81 14.55
N ARG A 121 -23.32 18.95 14.85
CA ARG A 121 -23.42 20.06 13.91
C ARG A 121 -22.29 21.05 14.17
N VAL A 122 -21.48 21.33 13.16
CA VAL A 122 -20.34 22.23 13.23
C VAL A 122 -20.45 23.35 12.19
N LYS A 123 -19.79 24.46 12.44
CA LYS A 123 -19.70 25.61 11.53
C LYS A 123 -18.29 26.18 11.52
N ALA A 124 -18.00 27.08 10.59
CA ALA A 124 -16.75 27.82 10.61
C ALA A 124 -16.55 28.51 11.99
N GLY A 125 -15.34 28.41 12.52
CA GLY A 125 -14.95 28.88 13.86
C GLY A 125 -15.03 27.84 14.97
N ASN A 126 -15.75 26.72 14.83
CA ASN A 126 -15.73 25.63 15.78
C ASN A 126 -14.40 24.86 15.74
N HIS A 127 -14.16 24.07 16.77
CA HIS A 127 -12.95 23.26 16.89
C HIS A 127 -13.28 21.75 16.85
N MET A 128 -12.39 20.98 16.23
CA MET A 128 -12.52 19.51 16.14
C MET A 128 -11.13 18.89 15.94
N GLY A 129 -11.00 17.62 16.35
CA GLY A 129 -9.72 16.89 16.30
C GLY A 129 -8.80 17.23 17.48
N GLN A 130 -7.95 16.27 17.83
CA GLN A 130 -7.05 16.38 19.00
C GLN A 130 -5.93 17.42 18.82
N ASN A 131 -5.66 17.83 17.58
CA ASN A 131 -4.59 18.73 17.22
C ASN A 131 -5.06 20.20 17.14
N PHE A 132 -5.97 20.61 18.00
CA PHE A 132 -6.50 21.99 18.04
C PHE A 132 -7.07 22.47 16.69
N GLY A 133 -7.65 21.56 15.93
CA GLY A 133 -8.16 21.86 14.59
C GLY A 133 -9.29 22.87 14.62
N LYS A 134 -9.08 24.05 14.02
CA LYS A 134 -10.08 25.11 13.87
C LYS A 134 -10.70 25.04 12.49
N ILE A 135 -12.02 24.95 12.41
CA ILE A 135 -12.75 24.96 11.15
C ILE A 135 -12.66 26.33 10.51
N ILE A 136 -12.12 26.40 9.29
CA ILE A 136 -11.99 27.64 8.51
C ILE A 136 -13.24 27.81 7.63
N GLU A 137 -13.64 26.75 6.95
CA GLU A 137 -14.70 26.77 5.97
C GLU A 137 -15.47 25.45 5.98
N VAL A 138 -16.77 25.52 5.78
CA VAL A 138 -17.63 24.37 5.57
C VAL A 138 -18.28 24.51 4.20
N THR A 139 -18.08 23.51 3.34
CA THR A 139 -18.72 23.40 2.03
C THR A 139 -19.64 22.19 2.00
N GLU A 140 -20.39 22.01 0.92
CA GLU A 140 -21.23 20.81 0.75
C GLU A 140 -20.41 19.51 0.62
N ALA A 141 -19.18 19.60 0.11
CA ALA A 141 -18.33 18.47 -0.18
C ALA A 141 -17.26 18.17 0.89
N GLN A 142 -16.87 19.17 1.69
CA GLN A 142 -15.80 19.03 2.67
C GLN A 142 -15.80 20.12 3.74
N ILE A 143 -15.15 19.81 4.84
CA ILE A 143 -14.83 20.77 5.90
C ILE A 143 -13.33 21.03 5.87
N LYS A 144 -12.92 22.29 5.68
CA LYS A 144 -11.51 22.69 5.75
C LYS A 144 -11.19 23.15 7.16
N LEU A 145 -10.09 22.64 7.68
CA LEU A 145 -9.63 22.99 9.02
C LEU A 145 -8.14 23.26 9.03
N LYS A 146 -7.72 24.01 10.04
CA LYS A 146 -6.33 24.30 10.32
C LYS A 146 -5.98 23.69 11.66
N GLU A 147 -5.05 22.75 11.67
CA GLU A 147 -4.54 22.08 12.86
C GLU A 147 -3.23 22.74 13.32
N ILE A 148 -2.98 22.70 14.61
CA ILE A 148 -1.71 23.09 15.21
C ILE A 148 -1.03 21.84 15.72
N VAL A 149 0.06 21.47 15.07
CA VAL A 149 0.81 20.24 15.41
C VAL A 149 2.19 20.61 15.92
N GLN A 150 2.68 19.84 16.89
CA GLN A 150 4.03 19.97 17.39
C GLN A 150 4.94 19.04 16.59
N ASP A 151 6.05 19.57 16.08
CA ASP A 151 7.04 18.76 15.38
C ASP A 151 7.95 18.02 16.38
N THR A 152 8.84 17.18 15.85
CA THR A 152 9.80 16.41 16.65
C THR A 152 10.84 17.27 17.38
N ALA A 153 10.99 18.54 16.98
CA ALA A 153 11.88 19.49 17.63
C ALA A 153 11.17 20.29 18.76
N GLY A 154 9.85 20.08 18.93
CA GLY A 154 9.04 20.76 19.92
C GLY A 154 8.45 22.09 19.43
N ASP A 155 8.64 22.44 18.16
CA ASP A 155 8.10 23.65 17.57
C ASP A 155 6.67 23.43 17.07
N TRP A 156 5.81 24.45 17.26
CA TRP A 156 4.43 24.41 16.81
C TRP A 156 4.30 24.92 15.37
N SER A 157 3.61 24.17 14.54
CA SER A 157 3.35 24.51 13.15
C SER A 157 1.87 24.38 12.80
N GLU A 158 1.40 25.21 11.87
CA GLU A 158 0.05 25.08 11.32
C GLU A 158 0.05 24.13 10.12
N ARG A 159 -0.93 23.23 10.09
CA ARG A 159 -1.20 22.33 8.98
C ARG A 159 -2.65 22.48 8.54
N GLN A 160 -2.88 22.58 7.24
CA GLN A 160 -4.22 22.45 6.69
C GLN A 160 -4.60 20.99 6.55
N SER A 161 -5.84 20.67 6.91
CA SER A 161 -6.43 19.36 6.78
C SER A 161 -7.85 19.50 6.27
N ASP A 162 -8.29 18.58 5.44
CA ASP A 162 -9.63 18.56 4.87
C ASP A 162 -10.36 17.30 5.32
N LEU A 163 -11.62 17.44 5.72
CA LEU A 163 -12.51 16.34 6.05
C LEU A 163 -13.55 16.22 4.93
N PRO A 164 -13.37 15.29 3.98
CA PRO A 164 -14.31 15.13 2.87
C PRO A 164 -15.64 14.52 3.34
N LEU A 165 -16.70 14.80 2.57
CA LEU A 165 -17.98 14.13 2.72
C LEU A 165 -17.82 12.63 2.47
N LEU A 166 -18.29 11.82 3.41
CA LEU A 166 -18.35 10.38 3.23
C LEU A 166 -19.48 10.05 2.27
N GLU A 167 -19.17 9.74 1.04
CA GLU A 167 -20.14 9.13 0.12
C GLU A 167 -20.36 7.68 0.56
N GLU A 168 -21.43 7.42 1.30
CA GLU A 168 -21.89 6.04 1.48
C GLU A 168 -22.37 5.57 0.10
N GLY A 169 -21.55 4.75 -0.56
CA GLY A 169 -21.92 4.14 -1.83
C GLY A 169 -23.26 3.45 -1.67
N VAL A 170 -24.26 3.96 -2.38
CA VAL A 170 -25.57 3.32 -2.52
C VAL A 170 -25.30 1.93 -3.09
N LYS A 171 -25.29 0.92 -2.23
CA LYS A 171 -25.36 -0.47 -2.69
C LYS A 171 -26.70 -0.63 -3.40
N LYS A 172 -26.63 -0.63 -4.75
CA LYS A 172 -27.73 -1.11 -5.59
C LYS A 172 -27.93 -2.60 -5.39
#